data_be9dafe2fef85e6ff5981cf6d5e003bf
#
_entry.id   be9dafe2fef85e6ff5981cf6d5e003bf
#
_cell.length_a   1.000
_cell.length_b   1.000
_cell.length_c   1.000
_cell.angle_alpha   90.00
_cell.angle_beta   90.00
_cell.angle_gamma   90.00
#
_symmetry.space_group_name_H-M   'P 1'
#
loop_
_entity.id
_entity.type
_entity.pdbx_description
1 polymer ?
#
loop_
_entity_poly.entity_id
_entity_poly.type
_entity_poly.pdbx_seq_one_letter_code
_entity_poly.pdbx_strand_id
1 'polypeptide(L)'
;MRTATKLLLLSLIIVFTACQKEIDYATSNNSGGTGGTGGTNNTSNIEGDYDFVNMAAHTESSVTVDASGIQVKAVTVSDYVTRSNTGTMKITADQLISTNLGYSIDTIINVKTYMDNVLFDDSDVPFTGTTPPSSSTSTYVRNSADSITVTGAIGVADPSGVTPTGPVGVKLSWSGDTLLLKINSNFTQSVSQGGVPGTMVGSVNGTLRLKKH
;
A
#
# COMPACT_ATOMS: atom_id res chain seq x y z
N MET A 1 -13.27 -15.55 -32.36
CA MET A 1 -12.50 -16.02 -31.20
C MET A 1 -11.80 -14.89 -30.40
N ARG A 2 -11.23 -13.85 -30.99
CA ARG A 2 -10.51 -12.76 -30.26
C ARG A 2 -11.39 -11.93 -29.29
N THR A 3 -12.67 -11.76 -29.57
CA THR A 3 -13.62 -10.99 -28.72
C THR A 3 -14.06 -11.74 -27.46
N ALA A 4 -14.24 -13.06 -27.54
CA ALA A 4 -14.64 -13.88 -26.38
C ALA A 4 -13.52 -14.00 -25.34
N THR A 5 -12.25 -14.05 -25.80
CA THR A 5 -11.08 -14.10 -24.90
C THR A 5 -10.87 -12.78 -24.16
N LYS A 6 -11.15 -11.64 -24.81
CA LYS A 6 -11.08 -10.32 -24.16
C LYS A 6 -12.17 -10.14 -23.11
N LEU A 7 -13.37 -10.69 -23.34
CA LEU A 7 -14.46 -10.64 -22.36
C LEU A 7 -14.16 -11.51 -21.13
N LEU A 8 -13.50 -12.65 -21.31
CA LEU A 8 -13.10 -13.53 -20.23
C LEU A 8 -11.99 -12.91 -19.35
N LEU A 9 -11.05 -12.19 -19.96
CA LEU A 9 -9.98 -11.47 -19.25
C LEU A 9 -10.51 -10.22 -18.52
N LEU A 10 -11.47 -9.51 -19.11
CA LEU A 10 -12.09 -8.35 -18.44
C LEU A 10 -12.92 -8.77 -17.21
N SER A 11 -13.54 -9.96 -17.22
CA SER A 11 -14.23 -10.50 -16.05
C SER A 11 -13.27 -10.91 -14.93
N LEU A 12 -12.00 -11.20 -15.25
CA LEU A 12 -10.97 -11.54 -14.27
C LEU A 12 -10.54 -10.32 -13.43
N ILE A 13 -10.60 -9.12 -14.00
CA ILE A 13 -10.19 -7.87 -13.31
C ILE A 13 -11.27 -7.39 -12.33
N ILE A 14 -12.55 -7.69 -12.56
CA ILE A 14 -13.68 -7.20 -11.75
C ILE A 14 -13.87 -7.99 -10.45
N VAL A 15 -13.28 -9.19 -10.33
CA VAL A 15 -13.50 -10.08 -9.17
C VAL A 15 -12.61 -9.75 -7.96
N PHE A 16 -11.72 -8.77 -8.05
CA PHE A 16 -10.82 -8.39 -6.95
C PHE A 16 -11.51 -7.77 -5.72
N THR A 17 -12.80 -7.47 -5.77
CA THR A 17 -13.50 -6.74 -4.69
C THR A 17 -14.25 -7.62 -3.68
N ALA A 18 -14.21 -8.94 -3.77
CA ALA A 18 -15.11 -9.77 -2.98
C ALA A 18 -14.49 -11.04 -2.38
N CYS A 19 -13.40 -10.98 -1.63
CA CYS A 19 -13.06 -12.02 -0.65
C CYS A 19 -11.99 -11.53 0.34
N GLN A 20 -12.41 -10.85 1.40
CA GLN A 20 -11.61 -10.80 2.62
C GLN A 20 -11.77 -12.15 3.33
N LYS A 21 -10.78 -13.01 3.24
CA LYS A 21 -10.63 -14.18 4.11
C LYS A 21 -9.24 -14.13 4.74
N GLU A 22 -9.21 -14.46 6.03
CA GLU A 22 -8.06 -14.41 6.95
C GLU A 22 -6.72 -14.74 6.30
N ILE A 23 -5.74 -13.88 6.54
CA ILE A 23 -4.42 -13.90 5.92
C ILE A 23 -3.42 -14.37 6.97
N ASP A 24 -2.81 -15.54 6.74
CA ASP A 24 -1.63 -15.98 7.48
C ASP A 24 -0.38 -15.27 6.96
N TYR A 25 0.30 -14.53 7.82
CA TYR A 25 1.50 -13.78 7.48
C TYR A 25 2.77 -14.57 7.75
N ALA A 26 3.57 -14.75 6.72
CA ALA A 26 4.97 -15.08 6.88
C ALA A 26 5.77 -13.77 7.06
N THR A 27 6.25 -13.53 8.26
CA THR A 27 7.15 -12.41 8.59
C THR A 27 8.49 -12.60 7.90
N SER A 28 8.79 -11.81 6.87
CA SER A 28 10.14 -11.72 6.34
C SER A 28 10.98 -10.82 7.25
N ASN A 29 11.79 -11.42 8.10
CA ASN A 29 12.81 -10.74 8.90
C ASN A 29 13.93 -10.25 7.97
N ASN A 30 13.95 -8.98 7.66
CA ASN A 30 15.11 -8.34 7.08
C ASN A 30 15.88 -7.60 8.18
N SER A 31 16.74 -8.33 8.89
CA SER A 31 17.76 -7.78 9.79
C SER A 31 18.97 -7.32 8.97
N GLY A 32 19.35 -6.08 9.11
CA GLY A 32 20.65 -5.66 8.66
C GLY A 32 20.82 -4.17 8.48
N GLY A 33 21.40 -3.52 9.47
CA GLY A 33 21.81 -2.13 9.35
C GLY A 33 22.57 -1.66 10.59
N THR A 34 23.86 -2.01 10.62
CA THR A 34 24.83 -1.67 11.67
C THR A 34 25.17 -0.17 11.68
N GLY A 35 25.15 0.45 12.85
CA GLY A 35 25.98 1.49 13.41
C GLY A 35 26.42 2.67 12.55
N GLY A 36 25.98 3.84 12.94
CA GLY A 36 26.59 5.13 12.65
C GLY A 36 26.48 6.01 13.89
N THR A 37 27.61 6.17 14.59
CA THR A 37 27.76 6.99 15.80
C THR A 37 27.90 8.46 15.41
N GLY A 38 27.15 9.35 16.11
CA GLY A 38 27.51 10.76 16.22
C GLY A 38 26.66 11.76 15.47
N GLY A 39 25.70 12.33 16.17
CA GLY A 39 24.98 13.53 15.76
C GLY A 39 23.98 13.88 16.85
N THR A 40 24.08 15.06 17.40
CA THR A 40 23.25 15.68 18.43
C THR A 40 21.79 15.23 18.40
N ASN A 41 21.31 14.71 19.51
CA ASN A 41 19.94 14.23 19.75
C ASN A 41 18.90 15.38 19.66
N ASN A 42 18.62 15.84 18.46
CA ASN A 42 17.33 16.43 18.17
C ASN A 42 16.37 15.28 17.84
N THR A 43 15.86 14.62 18.88
CA THR A 43 14.64 13.81 18.75
C THR A 43 13.52 14.79 18.38
N SER A 44 13.32 15.00 17.09
CA SER A 44 12.21 15.83 16.64
C SER A 44 10.93 15.17 17.16
N ASN A 45 10.29 15.84 18.13
CA ASN A 45 9.05 15.35 18.70
C ASN A 45 7.98 15.36 17.60
N ILE A 46 7.52 14.16 17.22
CA ILE A 46 6.46 13.98 16.23
C ILE A 46 5.06 13.99 16.88
N GLU A 47 4.99 14.05 18.21
CA GLU A 47 3.70 14.10 18.89
C GLU A 47 2.95 15.41 18.59
N GLY A 48 1.66 15.28 18.44
CA GLY A 48 0.79 16.44 18.15
C GLY A 48 -0.43 16.07 17.32
N ASP A 49 -1.16 17.08 16.95
CA ASP A 49 -2.35 16.98 16.10
C ASP A 49 -1.99 17.52 14.71
N TYR A 50 -2.49 16.80 13.67
CA TYR A 50 -2.15 17.04 12.28
C TYR A 50 -3.38 16.96 11.39
N ASP A 51 -3.42 17.78 10.36
CA ASP A 51 -4.33 17.61 9.22
C ASP A 51 -3.74 16.63 8.21
N PHE A 52 -4.56 15.74 7.69
CA PHE A 52 -4.18 14.89 6.55
C PHE A 52 -4.18 15.74 5.27
N VAL A 53 -2.99 15.98 4.71
CA VAL A 53 -2.83 16.79 3.49
C VAL A 53 -3.05 15.94 2.25
N ASN A 54 -2.27 14.90 2.06
CA ASN A 54 -2.42 13.90 0.99
C ASN A 54 -1.50 12.71 1.22
N MET A 55 -1.67 11.72 0.36
CA MET A 55 -0.73 10.61 0.20
C MET A 55 -0.32 10.51 -1.27
N ALA A 56 0.98 10.38 -1.50
CA ALA A 56 1.53 9.98 -2.80
C ALA A 56 2.03 8.55 -2.68
N ALA A 57 1.71 7.70 -3.64
CA ALA A 57 2.16 6.31 -3.62
C ALA A 57 2.50 5.82 -5.03
N HIS A 58 3.53 4.98 -5.09
CA HIS A 58 3.85 4.08 -6.18
C HIS A 58 3.55 2.67 -5.71
N THR A 59 2.73 1.94 -6.45
CA THR A 59 2.38 0.56 -6.14
C THR A 59 2.71 -0.34 -7.32
N GLU A 60 3.25 -1.50 -7.01
CA GLU A 60 3.45 -2.58 -7.97
C GLU A 60 2.94 -3.87 -7.35
N SER A 61 2.15 -4.62 -8.10
CA SER A 61 1.74 -5.96 -7.69
C SER A 61 1.75 -6.93 -8.86
N SER A 62 1.99 -8.20 -8.57
CA SER A 62 1.87 -9.27 -9.56
C SER A 62 1.11 -10.44 -8.98
N VAL A 63 0.14 -10.94 -9.74
CA VAL A 63 -0.60 -12.16 -9.43
C VAL A 63 -0.17 -13.23 -10.41
N THR A 64 0.24 -14.38 -9.90
CA THR A 64 0.60 -15.55 -10.71
C THR A 64 -0.33 -16.69 -10.36
N VAL A 65 -0.94 -17.29 -11.35
CA VAL A 65 -1.77 -18.50 -11.26
C VAL A 65 -1.31 -19.54 -12.28
N ASP A 66 -1.46 -20.82 -11.94
CA ASP A 66 -1.26 -21.92 -12.87
C ASP A 66 -2.63 -22.52 -13.22
N ALA A 67 -3.06 -22.32 -14.44
CA ALA A 67 -4.34 -22.79 -14.94
C ALA A 67 -4.12 -23.88 -15.98
N SER A 68 -4.28 -25.15 -15.57
CA SER A 68 -4.16 -26.32 -16.47
C SER A 68 -2.78 -26.43 -17.14
N GLY A 69 -1.71 -26.11 -16.42
CA GLY A 69 -0.34 -26.19 -16.94
C GLY A 69 0.10 -24.97 -17.75
N ILE A 70 -0.72 -23.92 -17.82
CA ILE A 70 -0.36 -22.61 -18.39
C ILE A 70 -0.19 -21.63 -17.24
N GLN A 71 1.00 -21.05 -17.12
CA GLN A 71 1.22 -20.00 -16.15
C GLN A 71 0.70 -18.66 -16.68
N VAL A 72 -0.23 -18.06 -15.94
CA VAL A 72 -0.71 -16.70 -16.22
C VAL A 72 -0.22 -15.76 -15.11
N LYS A 73 0.47 -14.68 -15.49
CA LYS A 73 0.95 -13.64 -14.59
C LYS A 73 0.40 -12.30 -15.03
N ALA A 74 -0.30 -11.61 -14.12
CA ALA A 74 -0.70 -10.21 -14.31
C ALA A 74 0.18 -9.33 -13.42
N VAL A 75 0.74 -8.27 -13.98
CA VAL A 75 1.52 -7.23 -13.27
C VAL A 75 0.75 -5.93 -13.37
N THR A 76 0.53 -5.27 -12.25
CA THR A 76 -0.10 -3.95 -12.18
C THR A 76 0.86 -2.95 -11.57
N VAL A 77 0.96 -1.78 -12.19
CA VAL A 77 1.76 -0.66 -11.69
C VAL A 77 0.89 0.59 -11.66
N SER A 78 0.92 1.34 -10.58
CA SER A 78 0.25 2.63 -10.54
C SER A 78 1.02 3.66 -9.70
N ASP A 79 0.93 4.92 -10.14
CA ASP A 79 1.40 6.09 -9.43
C ASP A 79 0.21 7.00 -9.18
N TYR A 80 0.00 7.42 -7.93
CA TYR A 80 -1.11 8.31 -7.62
C TYR A 80 -0.79 9.29 -6.49
N VAL A 81 -1.55 10.37 -6.48
CA VAL A 81 -1.65 11.30 -5.35
C VAL A 81 -3.12 11.42 -4.99
N THR A 82 -3.45 11.20 -3.72
CA THR A 82 -4.83 11.28 -3.23
C THR A 82 -5.38 12.70 -3.34
N ARG A 83 -6.69 12.78 -3.58
CA ARG A 83 -7.47 14.02 -3.71
C ARG A 83 -8.66 13.99 -2.75
N SER A 84 -9.34 15.14 -2.60
CA SER A 84 -10.51 15.27 -1.71
C SER A 84 -10.22 14.75 -0.29
N ASN A 85 -9.00 15.03 0.18
CA ASN A 85 -8.50 14.51 1.43
C ASN A 85 -9.23 15.14 2.62
N THR A 86 -9.61 14.32 3.59
CA THR A 86 -10.29 14.73 4.81
C THR A 86 -9.70 14.02 6.01
N GLY A 87 -9.94 14.56 7.20
CA GLY A 87 -9.58 13.94 8.46
C GLY A 87 -8.27 14.44 9.05
N THR A 88 -8.03 13.99 10.26
CA THR A 88 -6.89 14.37 11.09
C THR A 88 -6.15 13.15 11.60
N MET A 89 -4.91 13.35 12.02
CA MET A 89 -4.12 12.35 12.72
C MET A 89 -3.54 12.93 14.00
N LYS A 90 -3.79 12.27 15.12
CA LYS A 90 -3.13 12.55 16.39
C LYS A 90 -2.03 11.54 16.61
N ILE A 91 -0.82 12.03 16.85
CA ILE A 91 0.34 11.20 17.20
C ILE A 91 0.62 11.39 18.68
N THR A 92 0.55 10.31 19.43
CA THR A 92 0.94 10.24 20.86
C THR A 92 2.31 9.59 21.01
N ALA A 93 2.75 9.27 22.20
CA ALA A 93 4.04 8.62 22.46
C ALA A 93 4.15 7.22 21.82
N ASP A 94 3.02 6.54 21.58
CA ASP A 94 2.96 5.13 21.14
C ASP A 94 1.86 4.81 20.13
N GLN A 95 1.04 5.81 19.74
CA GLN A 95 -0.11 5.60 18.86
C GLN A 95 -0.21 6.63 17.75
N LEU A 96 -0.70 6.16 16.60
CA LEU A 96 -1.21 6.94 15.49
C LEU A 96 -2.74 6.79 15.49
N ILE A 97 -3.45 7.87 15.75
CA ILE A 97 -4.92 7.88 15.84
C ILE A 97 -5.44 8.72 14.68
N SER A 98 -6.01 8.07 13.70
CA SER A 98 -6.69 8.76 12.59
C SER A 98 -8.17 8.97 12.91
N THR A 99 -8.69 10.13 12.54
CA THR A 99 -10.11 10.50 12.74
C THR A 99 -10.66 11.00 11.41
N ASN A 100 -11.74 10.35 10.93
CA ASN A 100 -12.44 10.70 9.68
C ASN A 100 -11.50 10.81 8.46
N LEU A 101 -10.47 9.97 8.41
CA LEU A 101 -9.53 9.96 7.30
C LEU A 101 -10.20 9.37 6.07
N GLY A 102 -10.31 10.18 5.02
CA GLY A 102 -10.93 9.81 3.76
C GLY A 102 -10.25 10.52 2.59
N TYR A 103 -10.34 9.92 1.39
CA TYR A 103 -9.72 10.48 0.19
C TYR A 103 -10.29 9.84 -1.08
N SER A 104 -9.98 10.43 -2.23
CA SER A 104 -10.21 9.83 -3.55
C SER A 104 -8.89 9.60 -4.28
N ILE A 105 -8.90 8.61 -5.18
CA ILE A 105 -7.83 8.31 -6.11
C ILE A 105 -8.40 8.43 -7.53
N ASP A 106 -7.63 9.07 -8.41
CA ASP A 106 -7.91 9.15 -9.83
C ASP A 106 -6.56 8.99 -10.55
N THR A 107 -6.35 7.85 -11.20
CA THR A 107 -5.08 7.47 -11.79
C THR A 107 -5.26 6.52 -12.97
N ILE A 108 -4.16 6.22 -13.63
CA ILE A 108 -4.07 5.16 -14.64
C ILE A 108 -3.27 4.01 -14.04
N ILE A 109 -3.81 2.80 -14.14
CA ILE A 109 -3.11 1.57 -13.79
C ILE A 109 -2.58 0.94 -15.07
N ASN A 110 -1.27 0.75 -15.17
CA ASN A 110 -0.69 -0.06 -16.24
C ASN A 110 -0.81 -1.53 -15.86
N VAL A 111 -1.39 -2.33 -16.74
CA VAL A 111 -1.61 -3.77 -16.56
C VAL A 111 -0.90 -4.54 -17.66
N LYS A 112 0.05 -5.40 -17.26
CA LYS A 112 0.75 -6.32 -18.17
C LYS A 112 0.35 -7.75 -17.85
N THR A 113 -0.10 -8.47 -18.87
CA THR A 113 -0.44 -9.90 -18.75
C THR A 113 0.58 -10.73 -19.50
N TYR A 114 1.10 -11.76 -18.85
CA TYR A 114 2.03 -12.73 -19.44
C TYR A 114 1.39 -14.12 -19.43
N MET A 115 1.65 -14.90 -20.49
CA MET A 115 1.34 -16.32 -20.57
C MET A 115 2.66 -17.08 -20.82
N ASP A 116 3.01 -18.00 -19.93
CA ASP A 116 4.29 -18.71 -19.93
C ASP A 116 5.50 -17.76 -20.09
N ASN A 117 5.48 -16.65 -19.34
CA ASN A 117 6.46 -15.55 -19.36
C ASN A 117 6.55 -14.76 -20.69
N VAL A 118 5.66 -15.00 -21.64
CA VAL A 118 5.56 -14.20 -22.86
C VAL A 118 4.53 -13.09 -22.66
N LEU A 119 4.88 -11.84 -22.96
CA LEU A 119 3.95 -10.71 -22.88
C LEU A 119 2.78 -10.94 -23.85
N PHE A 120 1.58 -11.01 -23.31
CA PHE A 120 0.34 -11.23 -24.05
C PHE A 120 -0.45 -9.93 -24.25
N ASP A 121 -0.49 -9.08 -23.22
CA ASP A 121 -1.20 -7.80 -23.25
C ASP A 121 -0.47 -6.76 -22.40
N ASP A 122 -0.51 -5.48 -22.84
CA ASP A 122 0.00 -4.31 -22.12
C ASP A 122 -1.02 -3.19 -22.33
N SER A 123 -1.70 -2.80 -21.28
CA SER A 123 -2.82 -1.87 -21.36
C SER A 123 -2.88 -0.92 -20.18
N ASP A 124 -3.31 0.31 -20.45
CA ASP A 124 -3.59 1.33 -19.46
C ASP A 124 -5.07 1.34 -19.12
N VAL A 125 -5.39 1.21 -17.83
CA VAL A 125 -6.76 1.15 -17.33
C VAL A 125 -7.00 2.35 -16.42
N PRO A 126 -7.93 3.27 -16.77
CA PRO A 126 -8.35 4.33 -15.87
C PRO A 126 -8.96 3.75 -14.58
N PHE A 127 -8.53 4.26 -13.43
CA PHE A 127 -9.02 3.86 -12.13
C PHE A 127 -9.45 5.08 -11.32
N THR A 128 -10.68 5.03 -10.81
CA THR A 128 -11.18 6.00 -9.83
C THR A 128 -11.69 5.24 -8.61
N GLY A 129 -11.30 5.69 -7.43
CA GLY A 129 -11.73 5.09 -6.19
C GLY A 129 -11.93 6.13 -5.10
N THR A 130 -12.78 5.83 -4.13
CA THR A 130 -13.00 6.69 -2.96
C THR A 130 -12.92 5.83 -1.70
N THR A 131 -12.08 6.24 -0.77
CA THR A 131 -12.05 5.73 0.60
C THR A 131 -12.94 6.61 1.45
N PRO A 132 -14.08 6.12 1.94
CA PRO A 132 -14.96 6.90 2.79
C PRO A 132 -14.26 7.26 4.10
N PRO A 133 -14.64 8.39 4.74
CA PRO A 133 -14.07 8.79 6.01
C PRO A 133 -14.19 7.69 7.06
N SER A 134 -13.08 7.30 7.65
CA SER A 134 -12.99 6.28 8.68
C SER A 134 -11.99 6.66 9.76
N SER A 135 -12.12 6.05 10.94
CA SER A 135 -11.22 6.28 12.07
C SER A 135 -10.54 4.98 12.46
N SER A 136 -9.25 5.06 12.80
CA SER A 136 -8.48 3.91 13.23
C SER A 136 -7.41 4.31 14.23
N THR A 137 -6.93 3.33 15.00
CA THR A 137 -5.80 3.49 15.89
C THR A 137 -4.77 2.41 15.59
N SER A 138 -3.52 2.83 15.41
CA SER A 138 -2.38 1.93 15.25
C SER A 138 -1.35 2.24 16.30
N THR A 139 -0.65 1.22 16.79
CA THR A 139 0.46 1.40 17.71
C THR A 139 1.77 1.53 16.96
N TYR A 140 2.74 2.20 17.55
CA TYR A 140 4.08 2.24 16.99
C TYR A 140 5.17 2.15 18.05
N VAL A 141 6.33 1.71 17.61
CA VAL A 141 7.57 1.73 18.39
C VAL A 141 8.57 2.62 17.70
N ARG A 142 9.21 3.52 18.43
CA ARG A 142 10.25 4.38 17.88
C ARG A 142 11.57 3.63 17.83
N ASN A 143 12.14 3.51 16.62
CA ASN A 143 13.42 2.81 16.40
C ASN A 143 14.61 3.78 16.44
N SER A 144 14.41 5.02 15.96
CA SER A 144 15.42 6.07 15.94
C SER A 144 14.77 7.47 15.92
N ALA A 145 15.57 8.51 15.80
CA ALA A 145 15.06 9.88 15.67
C ALA A 145 14.17 10.07 14.43
N ASP A 146 14.41 9.31 13.36
CA ASP A 146 13.80 9.45 12.05
C ASP A 146 13.05 8.19 11.57
N SER A 147 12.81 7.21 12.46
CA SER A 147 12.09 6.01 12.08
C SER A 147 11.24 5.41 13.20
N ILE A 148 10.09 4.87 12.80
CA ILE A 148 9.17 4.11 13.65
C ILE A 148 8.81 2.79 12.97
N THR A 149 8.38 1.82 13.77
CA THR A 149 7.68 0.63 13.26
C THR A 149 6.24 0.71 13.72
N VAL A 150 5.32 0.72 12.77
CA VAL A 150 3.87 0.79 13.02
C VAL A 150 3.28 -0.60 12.93
N THR A 151 2.42 -0.95 13.89
CA THR A 151 1.63 -2.17 13.90
C THR A 151 0.17 -1.79 13.74
N GLY A 152 -0.48 -2.33 12.70
CA GLY A 152 -1.85 -1.98 12.33
C GLY A 152 -1.91 -1.23 11.00
N ALA A 153 -3.11 -0.79 10.62
CA ALA A 153 -3.33 -0.10 9.36
C ALA A 153 -2.84 1.37 9.45
N ILE A 154 -2.03 1.79 8.48
CA ILE A 154 -1.56 3.18 8.38
C ILE A 154 -2.53 4.03 7.52
N GLY A 155 -3.70 3.50 7.18
CA GLY A 155 -4.67 4.21 6.34
C GLY A 155 -4.29 4.29 4.85
N VAL A 156 -3.28 3.53 4.42
CA VAL A 156 -2.86 3.43 3.01
C VAL A 156 -3.62 2.28 2.36
N ALA A 157 -4.58 2.60 1.51
CA ALA A 157 -5.21 1.60 0.64
C ALA A 157 -4.53 1.62 -0.74
N ASP A 158 -4.03 0.48 -1.16
CA ASP A 158 -3.61 0.28 -2.55
C ASP A 158 -4.84 0.20 -3.46
N PRO A 159 -4.83 0.77 -4.69
CA PRO A 159 -5.89 0.55 -5.68
C PRO A 159 -6.21 -0.91 -5.96
N SER A 160 -5.28 -1.84 -5.76
CA SER A 160 -5.52 -3.29 -5.81
C SER A 160 -6.28 -3.83 -4.58
N GLY A 161 -6.59 -2.99 -3.58
CA GLY A 161 -7.32 -3.37 -2.37
C GLY A 161 -6.46 -4.06 -1.31
N VAL A 162 -5.14 -4.12 -1.49
CA VAL A 162 -4.24 -4.74 -0.53
C VAL A 162 -3.75 -3.71 0.49
N THR A 163 -4.05 -3.97 1.74
CA THR A 163 -3.55 -3.18 2.88
C THR A 163 -2.47 -3.98 3.59
N PRO A 164 -1.25 -3.45 3.76
CA PRO A 164 -0.25 -4.10 4.60
C PRO A 164 -0.80 -4.29 6.02
N THR A 165 -0.85 -5.51 6.52
CA THR A 165 -1.42 -5.81 7.85
C THR A 165 -0.38 -6.21 8.88
N GLY A 166 0.90 -6.37 8.48
CA GLY A 166 2.04 -6.61 9.37
C GLY A 166 2.68 -5.33 9.89
N PRO A 167 3.69 -5.46 10.77
CA PRO A 167 4.50 -4.32 11.19
C PRO A 167 5.19 -3.67 10.00
N VAL A 168 5.03 -2.35 9.84
CA VAL A 168 5.56 -1.58 8.72
C VAL A 168 6.58 -0.57 9.23
N GLY A 169 7.79 -0.61 8.66
CA GLY A 169 8.81 0.41 8.90
C GLY A 169 8.44 1.73 8.21
N VAL A 170 8.47 2.81 8.95
CA VAL A 170 8.15 4.16 8.46
C VAL A 170 9.32 5.08 8.74
N LYS A 171 9.82 5.76 7.71
CA LYS A 171 10.80 6.85 7.87
C LYS A 171 10.09 8.18 8.01
N LEU A 172 10.61 8.99 8.93
CA LEU A 172 10.09 10.30 9.30
C LEU A 172 10.99 11.39 8.74
N SER A 173 10.41 12.43 8.19
CA SER A 173 11.13 13.65 7.82
C SER A 173 10.18 14.85 7.88
N TRP A 174 10.74 16.06 7.96
CA TRP A 174 9.98 17.28 7.97
C TRP A 174 10.21 18.11 6.70
N SER A 175 9.18 18.77 6.23
CA SER A 175 9.22 19.79 5.19
C SER A 175 8.43 20.98 5.68
N GLY A 176 9.13 21.97 6.28
CA GLY A 176 8.49 23.06 6.99
C GLY A 176 7.67 22.56 8.20
N ASP A 177 6.39 22.85 8.21
CA ASP A 177 5.40 22.40 9.22
C ASP A 177 4.75 21.05 8.90
N THR A 178 5.20 20.40 7.82
CA THR A 178 4.61 19.15 7.33
C THR A 178 5.49 17.98 7.69
N LEU A 179 4.95 17.02 8.44
CA LEU A 179 5.55 15.73 8.72
C LEU A 179 5.30 14.78 7.55
N LEU A 180 6.37 14.16 7.06
CA LEU A 180 6.35 13.15 6.00
C LEU A 180 6.58 11.78 6.61
N LEU A 181 5.60 10.89 6.50
CA LEU A 181 5.68 9.48 6.84
C LEU A 181 5.95 8.69 5.56
N LYS A 182 7.19 8.24 5.36
CA LYS A 182 7.59 7.47 4.18
C LYS A 182 7.50 5.98 4.49
N ILE A 183 6.69 5.29 3.73
CA ILE A 183 6.37 3.88 3.85
C ILE A 183 7.02 3.14 2.69
N ASN A 184 7.72 2.05 2.98
CA ASN A 184 8.17 1.09 1.99
C ASN A 184 7.80 -0.29 2.51
N SER A 185 6.87 -0.95 1.84
CA SER A 185 6.36 -2.26 2.26
C SER A 185 6.30 -3.20 1.09
N ASN A 186 6.78 -4.42 1.29
CA ASN A 186 6.60 -5.54 0.37
C ASN A 186 5.67 -6.55 1.04
N PHE A 187 4.86 -7.23 0.25
CA PHE A 187 3.96 -8.27 0.73
C PHE A 187 3.92 -9.46 -0.22
N THR A 188 3.62 -10.62 0.33
CA THR A 188 3.33 -11.83 -0.43
C THR A 188 2.13 -12.49 0.22
N GLN A 189 1.15 -12.87 -0.58
CA GLN A 189 -0.06 -13.55 -0.10
C GLN A 189 -0.54 -14.61 -1.08
N SER A 190 -1.19 -15.63 -0.55
CA SER A 190 -1.91 -16.60 -1.37
C SER A 190 -3.25 -16.00 -1.80
N VAL A 191 -3.60 -16.17 -3.06
CA VAL A 191 -4.86 -15.71 -3.65
C VAL A 191 -5.56 -16.87 -4.35
N SER A 192 -6.85 -16.72 -4.61
CA SER A 192 -7.59 -17.69 -5.44
C SER A 192 -8.35 -16.94 -6.53
N GLN A 193 -8.11 -17.29 -7.76
CA GLN A 193 -8.74 -16.69 -8.94
C GLN A 193 -9.64 -17.74 -9.61
N GLY A 194 -10.97 -17.55 -9.49
CA GLY A 194 -11.92 -18.51 -10.07
C GLY A 194 -11.76 -19.95 -9.54
N GLY A 195 -11.32 -20.11 -8.28
CA GLY A 195 -11.01 -21.42 -7.69
C GLY A 195 -9.59 -21.94 -7.98
N VAL A 196 -8.80 -21.24 -8.79
CA VAL A 196 -7.40 -21.60 -9.07
C VAL A 196 -6.50 -20.91 -8.05
N PRO A 197 -5.70 -21.68 -7.28
CA PRO A 197 -4.76 -21.09 -6.32
C PRO A 197 -3.65 -20.33 -7.04
N GLY A 198 -3.21 -19.22 -6.43
CA GLY A 198 -2.16 -18.37 -6.97
C GLY A 198 -1.39 -17.66 -5.88
N THR A 199 -0.38 -16.93 -6.29
CA THR A 199 0.43 -16.08 -5.41
C THR A 199 0.38 -14.64 -5.89
N MET A 200 0.16 -13.74 -4.96
CA MET A 200 0.29 -12.30 -5.16
C MET A 200 1.53 -11.79 -4.44
N VAL A 201 2.36 -11.07 -5.15
CA VAL A 201 3.52 -10.35 -4.61
C VAL A 201 3.36 -8.89 -4.95
N GLY A 202 3.65 -8.00 -4.02
CA GLY A 202 3.56 -6.57 -4.31
C GLY A 202 4.44 -5.71 -3.42
N SER A 203 4.55 -4.45 -3.81
CA SER A 203 5.25 -3.41 -3.08
C SER A 203 4.45 -2.10 -3.08
N VAL A 204 4.58 -1.36 -2.00
CA VAL A 204 4.02 -0.02 -1.84
C VAL A 204 5.13 0.91 -1.37
N ASN A 205 5.43 1.93 -2.15
CA ASN A 205 6.28 3.05 -1.77
C ASN A 205 5.39 4.28 -1.63
N GLY A 206 5.10 4.67 -0.39
CA GLY A 206 4.16 5.75 -0.10
C GLY A 206 4.78 6.88 0.72
N THR A 207 4.23 8.07 0.58
CA THR A 207 4.52 9.21 1.45
C THR A 207 3.20 9.83 1.89
N LEU A 208 2.90 9.70 3.17
CA LEU A 208 1.78 10.39 3.82
C LEU A 208 2.27 11.77 4.30
N ARG A 209 1.52 12.82 3.99
CA ARG A 209 1.82 14.19 4.39
C ARG A 209 0.83 14.67 5.42
N LEU A 210 1.35 15.10 6.56
CA LEU A 210 0.59 15.53 7.71
C LEU A 210 1.04 16.96 8.10
N LYS A 211 0.15 17.94 8.01
CA LYS A 211 0.45 19.30 8.39
C LYS A 211 0.14 19.50 9.88
N LYS A 212 1.13 19.98 10.64
CA LYS A 212 0.96 20.22 12.07
C LYS A 212 0.03 21.42 12.31
N HIS A 213 -0.89 21.27 13.29
CA HIS A 213 -1.72 22.38 13.80
C HIS A 213 -0.90 23.43 14.51
#